data_cd14a56a36815c92b6025b9dfa264aec
#
_entry.id   cd14a56a36815c92b6025b9dfa264aec
#
_cell.length_a   1.000
_cell.length_b   1.000
_cell.length_c   1.000
_cell.angle_alpha   90.00
_cell.angle_beta   90.00
_cell.angle_gamma   90.00
#
_symmetry.space_group_name_H-M   'P 1'
#
loop_
_entity.id
_entity.type
_entity.pdbx_description
1 polymer ?
#
loop_
_entity_poly.entity_id
_entity_poly.type
_entity_poly.pdbx_seq_one_letter_code
_entity_poly.pdbx_strand_id
1 'polypeptide(L)'
;MEMAKHYEIVVYTASLNKYADVLLDLLDPHRTIRTRLFRESCVFYEGNYVKDLSLLNRPLSQSIIIDNSPASYLFHPENAIDCTSFIDDVTDRELDQIGKFLVGVKDVKDMRGMINLWRHWPNVDLTKNHRRI
;
A
#
# COMPACT_ATOMS: atom_id res chain seq x y z
N MET A 1 -6.40 -13.96 0.68
CA MET A 1 -6.03 -12.71 -0.03
C MET A 1 -4.96 -13.02 -1.06
N GLU A 2 -5.23 -12.70 -2.29
CA GLU A 2 -4.34 -13.10 -3.39
C GLU A 2 -2.98 -12.42 -3.36
N MET A 3 -2.93 -11.16 -2.94
CA MET A 3 -1.67 -10.42 -2.87
C MET A 3 -0.64 -11.06 -1.96
N ALA A 4 -1.07 -11.77 -0.91
CA ALA A 4 -0.16 -12.43 0.01
C ALA A 4 0.68 -13.53 -0.65
N LYS A 5 0.27 -14.01 -1.82
CA LYS A 5 1.05 -14.99 -2.60
C LYS A 5 2.26 -14.36 -3.27
N HIS A 6 2.25 -13.05 -3.47
CA HIS A 6 3.26 -12.33 -4.23
C HIS A 6 4.04 -11.31 -3.40
N TYR A 7 3.45 -10.84 -2.32
CA TYR A 7 4.00 -9.77 -1.49
C TYR A 7 3.85 -10.12 -0.01
N GLU A 8 4.79 -9.61 0.78
CA GLU A 8 4.62 -9.59 2.23
C GLU A 8 3.64 -8.47 2.56
N ILE A 9 2.55 -8.82 3.22
CA ILE A 9 1.49 -7.86 3.54
C ILE A 9 1.70 -7.31 4.94
N VAL A 10 1.80 -5.99 5.05
CA VAL A 10 1.93 -5.29 6.31
C VAL A 10 0.80 -4.27 6.40
N VAL A 11 0.08 -4.28 7.50
CA VAL A 11 -0.88 -3.21 7.79
C VAL A 11 -0.17 -2.16 8.63
N TYR A 12 -0.23 -0.92 8.19
CA TYR A 12 0.39 0.20 8.87
C TYR A 12 -0.67 1.28 9.08
N THR A 13 -1.03 1.52 10.33
CA THR A 13 -2.11 2.44 10.65
C THR A 13 -1.71 3.43 11.73
N ALA A 14 -2.24 4.64 11.65
CA ALA A 14 -2.11 5.62 12.71
C ALA A 14 -3.12 5.40 13.85
N SER A 15 -3.96 4.38 13.76
CA SER A 15 -4.89 4.01 14.82
C SER A 15 -4.16 3.32 15.96
N LEU A 16 -4.77 3.36 17.15
CA LEU A 16 -4.28 2.62 18.30
C LEU A 16 -4.62 1.14 18.16
N ASN A 17 -3.73 0.27 18.66
CA ASN A 17 -3.89 -1.17 18.52
C ASN A 17 -5.20 -1.70 19.12
N LYS A 18 -5.65 -1.10 20.23
CA LYS A 18 -6.88 -1.56 20.89
C LYS A 18 -8.12 -1.43 20.00
N TYR A 19 -8.10 -0.53 19.02
CA TYR A 19 -9.19 -0.39 18.07
C TYR A 19 -8.95 -1.19 16.80
N ALA A 20 -7.73 -1.14 16.29
CA ALA A 20 -7.41 -1.73 15.00
C ALA A 20 -7.33 -3.26 15.06
N ASP A 21 -6.82 -3.83 16.14
CA ASP A 21 -6.68 -5.28 16.24
C ASP A 21 -8.01 -6.02 16.13
N VAL A 22 -9.05 -5.49 16.78
CA VAL A 22 -10.37 -6.12 16.71
C VAL A 22 -10.88 -6.14 15.27
N LEU A 23 -10.75 -5.02 14.57
CA LEU A 23 -11.20 -4.93 13.19
C LEU A 23 -10.38 -5.83 12.27
N LEU A 24 -9.06 -5.84 12.44
CA LEU A 24 -8.18 -6.64 11.61
C LEU A 24 -8.37 -8.14 11.83
N ASP A 25 -8.69 -8.56 13.05
CA ASP A 25 -9.00 -9.95 13.32
C ASP A 25 -10.24 -10.41 12.54
N LEU A 26 -11.21 -9.51 12.37
CA LEU A 26 -12.41 -9.81 11.59
C LEU A 26 -12.13 -9.80 10.09
N LEU A 27 -11.26 -8.92 9.62
CA LEU A 27 -10.99 -8.73 8.20
C LEU A 27 -9.97 -9.73 7.65
N ASP A 28 -9.15 -10.31 8.51
CA ASP A 28 -8.08 -11.22 8.10
C ASP A 28 -8.17 -12.55 8.84
N PRO A 29 -9.25 -13.34 8.62
CA PRO A 29 -9.44 -14.61 9.32
C PRO A 29 -8.38 -15.65 8.99
N HIS A 30 -7.76 -15.55 7.82
CA HIS A 30 -6.73 -16.50 7.37
C HIS A 30 -5.31 -16.06 7.71
N ARG A 31 -5.17 -14.94 8.41
CA ARG A 31 -3.88 -14.42 8.88
C ARG A 31 -2.87 -14.23 7.74
N THR A 32 -3.32 -13.63 6.66
CA THR A 32 -2.46 -13.32 5.51
C THR A 32 -1.62 -12.07 5.73
N ILE A 33 -2.01 -11.23 6.71
CA ILE A 33 -1.24 -10.05 7.09
C ILE A 33 -0.07 -10.51 7.95
N ARG A 34 1.15 -10.21 7.48
CA ARG A 34 2.38 -10.62 8.15
C ARG A 34 2.64 -9.85 9.43
N THR A 35 2.43 -8.56 9.40
CA THR A 35 2.76 -7.66 10.51
C THR A 35 1.72 -6.55 10.59
N ARG A 36 1.39 -6.15 11.82
CA ARG A 36 0.51 -5.02 12.10
C ARG A 36 1.33 -3.95 12.81
N LEU A 37 1.38 -2.76 12.23
CA LEU A 37 2.06 -1.60 12.82
C LEU A 37 1.01 -0.54 13.14
N PHE A 38 1.12 0.04 14.31
CA PHE A 38 0.12 0.96 14.82
C PHE A 38 0.73 2.36 15.02
N ARG A 39 0.01 3.23 15.71
CA ARG A 39 0.44 4.63 15.89
C ARG A 39 1.85 4.75 16.46
N GLU A 40 2.24 3.91 17.40
CA GLU A 40 3.56 3.97 18.02
C GLU A 40 4.70 3.67 17.03
N SER A 41 4.39 3.08 15.91
CA SER A 41 5.37 2.84 14.84
C SER A 41 5.43 3.97 13.82
N CYS A 42 4.56 4.97 13.95
CA CYS A 42 4.59 6.15 13.09
C CYS A 42 5.56 7.18 13.65
N VAL A 43 6.11 8.00 12.77
CA VAL A 43 6.91 9.17 13.14
C VAL A 43 5.98 10.37 13.20
N PHE A 44 5.95 11.07 14.33
CA PHE A 44 5.17 12.29 14.43
C PHE A 44 6.00 13.45 13.93
N TYR A 45 5.62 14.00 12.79
CA TYR A 45 6.38 15.05 12.10
C TYR A 45 5.44 16.15 11.62
N GLU A 46 5.69 17.36 12.07
CA GLU A 46 4.89 18.54 11.69
C GLU A 46 3.38 18.33 11.83
N GLY A 47 2.97 17.74 12.95
CA GLY A 47 1.56 17.51 13.24
C GLY A 47 0.94 16.27 12.57
N ASN A 48 1.73 15.49 11.85
CA ASN A 48 1.23 14.32 11.14
C ASN A 48 1.92 13.04 11.60
N TYR A 49 1.18 11.94 11.57
CA TYR A 49 1.76 10.61 11.76
C TYR A 49 2.25 10.10 10.42
N VAL A 50 3.56 10.03 10.25
CA VAL A 50 4.19 9.60 9.01
C VAL A 50 4.59 8.14 9.13
N LYS A 51 4.30 7.38 8.08
CA LYS A 51 4.67 5.98 7.97
C LYS A 51 6.00 5.89 7.25
N ASP A 52 7.08 5.78 8.03
CA ASP A 52 8.44 5.78 7.50
C ASP A 52 8.83 4.37 7.06
N LEU A 53 8.88 4.14 5.75
CA LEU A 53 9.18 2.83 5.20
C LEU A 53 10.61 2.38 5.48
N SER A 54 11.53 3.30 5.74
CA SER A 54 12.91 2.94 6.06
C SER A 54 13.04 2.18 7.38
N LEU A 55 12.03 2.26 8.24
CA LEU A 55 12.02 1.56 9.53
C LEU A 55 11.59 0.09 9.41
N LEU A 56 11.15 -0.35 8.24
CA LEU A 56 10.66 -1.71 8.05
C LEU A 56 11.77 -2.74 7.79
N ASN A 57 13.01 -2.30 7.63
CA ASN A 57 14.14 -3.17 7.30
C ASN A 57 13.92 -3.96 6.00
N ARG A 58 13.29 -3.32 5.02
CA ARG A 58 13.10 -3.88 3.68
C ARG A 58 13.69 -2.91 2.67
N PRO A 59 14.24 -3.39 1.55
CA PRO A 59 14.75 -2.48 0.53
C PRO A 59 13.64 -1.55 0.03
N LEU A 60 13.93 -0.26 -0.04
CA LEU A 60 12.96 0.71 -0.56
C LEU A 60 12.59 0.43 -2.00
N SER A 61 13.52 -0.11 -2.78
CA SER A 61 13.23 -0.51 -4.16
C SER A 61 12.16 -1.60 -4.26
N GLN A 62 11.89 -2.31 -3.18
CA GLN A 62 10.91 -3.40 -3.13
C GLN A 62 9.75 -3.11 -2.18
N SER A 63 9.60 -1.86 -1.76
CA SER A 63 8.58 -1.46 -0.79
C SER A 63 7.53 -0.58 -1.45
N ILE A 64 6.27 -0.84 -1.14
CA ILE A 64 5.13 -0.10 -1.68
C ILE A 64 4.21 0.25 -0.53
N ILE A 65 3.77 1.50 -0.47
CA ILE A 65 2.72 1.91 0.46
C ILE A 65 1.47 2.29 -0.33
N ILE A 66 0.33 1.76 0.07
CA ILE A 66 -0.96 2.10 -0.49
C ILE A 66 -1.74 2.83 0.60
N ASP A 67 -2.00 4.11 0.39
CA ASP A 67 -2.61 4.94 1.41
C ASP A 67 -3.39 6.07 0.73
N ASN A 68 -4.44 6.54 1.39
CA ASN A 68 -5.26 7.64 0.86
C ASN A 68 -4.86 9.00 1.43
N SER A 69 -3.84 9.07 2.28
CA SER A 69 -3.39 10.31 2.89
C SER A 69 -1.95 10.62 2.48
N PRO A 70 -1.72 11.70 1.73
CA PRO A 70 -0.35 12.08 1.35
C PRO A 70 0.59 12.31 2.54
N ALA A 71 0.07 12.76 3.68
CA ALA A 71 0.88 12.94 4.87
C ALA A 71 1.48 11.61 5.36
N SER A 72 0.78 10.49 5.15
CA SER A 72 1.25 9.19 5.59
C SER A 72 2.54 8.77 4.91
N TYR A 73 2.74 9.14 3.64
CA TYR A 73 3.94 8.74 2.89
C TYR A 73 4.86 9.90 2.55
N LEU A 74 4.85 10.90 3.40
CA LEU A 74 5.61 12.14 3.19
C LEU A 74 7.10 11.91 2.93
N PHE A 75 7.71 10.91 3.60
CA PHE A 75 9.13 10.60 3.45
C PHE A 75 9.44 9.74 2.23
N HIS A 76 8.43 9.08 1.65
CA HIS A 76 8.63 8.11 0.57
C HIS A 76 7.56 8.25 -0.52
N PRO A 77 7.39 9.43 -1.11
CA PRO A 77 6.33 9.62 -2.09
C PRO A 77 6.51 8.76 -3.34
N GLU A 78 7.73 8.43 -3.71
CA GLU A 78 8.00 7.59 -4.88
C GLU A 78 7.64 6.12 -4.68
N ASN A 79 7.39 5.71 -3.44
CA ASN A 79 6.95 4.36 -3.11
C ASN A 79 5.43 4.26 -2.93
N ALA A 80 4.71 5.35 -3.12
CA ALA A 80 3.31 5.42 -2.74
C ALA A 80 2.37 5.30 -3.93
N ILE A 81 1.33 4.49 -3.74
CA ILE A 81 0.15 4.47 -4.58
C ILE A 81 -0.96 5.10 -3.77
N ASP A 82 -1.45 6.25 -4.24
CA ASP A 82 -2.55 6.95 -3.59
C ASP A 82 -3.87 6.26 -3.97
N CYS A 83 -4.68 5.95 -2.99
CA CYS A 83 -5.98 5.36 -3.22
C CYS A 83 -7.08 6.26 -2.66
N THR A 84 -8.25 6.22 -3.27
CA THR A 84 -9.38 7.00 -2.77
C THR A 84 -9.92 6.41 -1.48
N SER A 85 -10.62 7.25 -0.71
CA SER A 85 -11.24 6.79 0.53
C SER A 85 -12.34 5.77 0.25
N PHE A 86 -12.31 4.66 0.99
CA PHE A 86 -13.36 3.64 0.91
C PHE A 86 -14.70 4.10 1.42
N ILE A 87 -14.71 5.19 2.19
CA ILE A 87 -15.95 5.69 2.78
C ILE A 87 -16.93 6.13 1.70
N ASP A 88 -16.41 6.69 0.62
CA ASP A 88 -17.23 7.30 -0.43
C ASP A 88 -17.40 6.42 -1.66
N ASP A 89 -16.57 5.39 -1.83
CA ASP A 89 -16.62 4.55 -3.01
C ASP A 89 -16.74 3.08 -2.61
N VAL A 90 -17.91 2.52 -2.89
CA VAL A 90 -18.20 1.12 -2.56
C VAL A 90 -17.90 0.16 -3.70
N THR A 91 -17.37 0.64 -4.82
CA THR A 91 -17.16 -0.21 -5.99
C THR A 91 -15.91 -1.05 -5.94
N ASP A 92 -14.93 -0.70 -5.11
CA ASP A 92 -13.66 -1.41 -4.96
C ASP A 92 -12.85 -1.59 -6.24
N ARG A 93 -13.23 -0.89 -7.31
CA ARG A 93 -12.54 -1.01 -8.59
C ARG A 93 -11.09 -0.55 -8.51
N GLU A 94 -10.85 0.46 -7.72
CA GLU A 94 -9.51 1.01 -7.57
C GLU A 94 -8.56 0.00 -6.97
N LEU A 95 -8.97 -0.68 -5.89
CA LEU A 95 -8.14 -1.73 -5.30
C LEU A 95 -7.92 -2.91 -6.24
N ASP A 96 -8.94 -3.27 -6.99
CA ASP A 96 -8.82 -4.34 -7.96
C ASP A 96 -7.80 -3.99 -9.05
N GLN A 97 -7.84 -2.75 -9.54
CA GLN A 97 -6.88 -2.27 -10.52
C GLN A 97 -5.47 -2.19 -9.95
N ILE A 98 -5.31 -1.71 -8.72
CA ILE A 98 -4.02 -1.69 -8.04
C ILE A 98 -3.49 -3.11 -7.90
N GLY A 99 -4.34 -4.04 -7.50
CA GLY A 99 -3.94 -5.44 -7.36
C GLY A 99 -3.43 -6.03 -8.66
N LYS A 100 -4.11 -5.78 -9.76
CA LYS A 100 -3.67 -6.25 -11.09
C LYS A 100 -2.33 -5.65 -11.49
N PHE A 101 -2.15 -4.37 -11.24
CA PHE A 101 -0.89 -3.70 -11.49
C PHE A 101 0.25 -4.35 -10.69
N LEU A 102 0.02 -4.57 -9.40
CA LEU A 102 1.05 -5.13 -8.52
C LEU A 102 1.44 -6.56 -8.91
N VAL A 103 0.49 -7.37 -9.34
CA VAL A 103 0.81 -8.71 -9.85
C VAL A 103 1.66 -8.61 -11.12
N GLY A 104 1.34 -7.66 -12.00
CA GLY A 104 2.09 -7.48 -13.24
C GLY A 104 3.53 -7.03 -13.05
N VAL A 105 3.86 -6.36 -11.95
CA VAL A 105 5.19 -5.82 -11.70
C VAL A 105 5.92 -6.50 -10.55
N LYS A 106 5.43 -7.64 -10.08
CA LYS A 106 5.97 -8.30 -8.88
C LYS A 106 7.45 -8.66 -8.97
N ASP A 107 7.98 -8.85 -10.17
CA ASP A 107 9.37 -9.25 -10.38
C ASP A 107 10.30 -8.10 -10.75
N VAL A 108 9.82 -6.88 -10.69
CA VAL A 108 10.60 -5.69 -11.02
C VAL A 108 11.62 -5.42 -9.91
N LYS A 109 12.83 -5.04 -10.30
CA LYS A 109 13.92 -4.79 -9.35
C LYS A 109 13.70 -3.54 -8.51
N ASP A 110 13.12 -2.50 -9.10
CA ASP A 110 12.83 -1.25 -8.41
C ASP A 110 11.41 -0.82 -8.69
N MET A 111 10.57 -0.91 -7.68
CA MET A 111 9.15 -0.60 -7.78
C MET A 111 8.86 0.88 -8.01
N ARG A 112 9.77 1.75 -7.62
CA ARG A 112 9.53 3.20 -7.69
C ARG A 112 9.29 3.69 -9.11
N GLY A 113 10.01 3.13 -10.07
CA GLY A 113 9.79 3.45 -11.48
C GLY A 113 8.42 3.01 -11.98
N MET A 114 7.97 1.84 -11.57
CA MET A 114 6.66 1.31 -11.95
C MET A 114 5.53 2.12 -11.32
N ILE A 115 5.69 2.52 -10.07
CA ILE A 115 4.71 3.37 -9.39
C ILE A 115 4.58 4.71 -10.09
N ASN A 116 5.68 5.26 -10.56
CA ASN A 116 5.65 6.50 -11.34
C ASN A 116 4.84 6.34 -12.63
N LEU A 117 4.99 5.22 -13.32
CA LEU A 117 4.16 4.91 -14.49
C LEU A 117 2.69 4.82 -14.14
N TRP A 118 2.36 4.18 -13.02
CA TRP A 118 0.98 4.11 -12.55
C TRP A 118 0.37 5.50 -12.36
N ARG A 119 1.11 6.42 -11.78
CA ARG A 119 0.62 7.79 -11.54
C ARG A 119 0.34 8.56 -12.82
N HIS A 120 1.17 8.34 -13.85
CA HIS A 120 1.03 9.07 -15.10
C HIS A 120 -0.04 8.46 -16.01
N TRP A 121 -0.40 7.21 -15.79
CA TRP A 121 -1.40 6.53 -16.57
C TRP A 121 -2.45 5.84 -15.68
N PRO A 122 -3.14 6.62 -14.85
CA PRO A 122 -4.07 6.02 -13.88
C PRO A 122 -5.27 5.32 -14.53
N ASN A 123 -5.57 5.64 -15.78
CA ASN A 123 -6.70 5.07 -16.50
C ASN A 123 -6.31 3.95 -17.48
N VAL A 124 -5.06 3.52 -17.45
CA VAL A 124 -4.60 2.46 -18.33
C VAL A 124 -5.15 1.12 -17.83
N ASP A 125 -5.78 0.37 -18.74
CA ASP A 125 -6.20 -0.98 -18.44
C ASP A 125 -5.01 -1.92 -18.66
N LEU A 126 -4.38 -2.32 -17.57
CA LEU A 126 -3.19 -3.14 -17.61
C LEU A 126 -3.45 -4.54 -18.17
N THR A 127 -4.69 -5.00 -18.17
CA THR A 127 -5.02 -6.29 -18.77
C THR A 127 -4.95 -6.26 -20.29
N LYS A 128 -5.12 -5.06 -20.87
CA LYS A 128 -5.08 -4.88 -22.32
C LYS A 128 -3.76 -4.35 -22.82
N ASN A 129 -2.98 -3.71 -21.96
CA ASN A 129 -1.77 -3.00 -22.35
C ASN A 129 -0.56 -3.39 -21.50
N HIS A 130 -0.42 -4.67 -21.19
CA HIS A 130 0.72 -5.11 -20.39
C HIS A 130 2.07 -4.88 -21.05
N ARG A 131 2.11 -4.53 -22.32
CA ARG A 131 3.36 -4.12 -22.97
C ARG A 131 3.93 -2.81 -22.41
N ARG A 132 3.14 -2.06 -21.69
CA ARG A 132 3.57 -0.79 -21.08
C ARG A 132 4.23 -0.96 -19.72
N ILE A 133 4.23 -2.15 -19.24
CA ILE A 133 4.88 -2.53 -18.01
C ILE A 133 6.21 -3.25 -18.33
#